data_f776a025cf113f2851a47119025c8c39
#
_entry.id   f776a025cf113f2851a47119025c8c39
#
_cell.length_a   1.000
_cell.length_b   1.000
_cell.length_c   1.000
_cell.angle_alpha   90.00
_cell.angle_beta   90.00
_cell.angle_gamma   90.00
#
_symmetry.space_group_name_H-M   'P 1'
#
loop_
_entity.id
_entity.type
_entity.pdbx_description
1 polymer ?
#
loop_
_entity_poly.entity_id
_entity_poly.type
_entity_poly.pdbx_seq_one_letter_code
_entity_poly.pdbx_strand_id
1 'polypeptide(L)'
;MLDAAALAALPFTVELPQGFEITTGRPGPGFRIYTIRRGAQSFVMIYAGPTSQFPIYSGQMVEAAGRTSILSMTDGLRQAVEHLFQRTRSPREIHIWTMSLDGADRATAVEIAQSVDVR
;
A
#
# COMPACT_ATOMS: atom_id res chain seq x y z
N MET A 1 12.70 -8.98 6.54
CA MET A 1 11.74 -9.67 5.66
C MET A 1 10.78 -10.51 6.50
N LEU A 2 9.51 -10.47 6.18
CA LEU A 2 8.51 -11.28 6.89
C LEU A 2 8.47 -12.69 6.32
N ASP A 3 8.43 -13.69 7.21
CA ASP A 3 8.27 -15.08 6.80
C ASP A 3 6.79 -15.42 6.53
N ALA A 4 6.53 -16.66 6.13
CA ALA A 4 5.17 -17.08 5.76
C ALA A 4 4.17 -16.92 6.91
N ALA A 5 4.58 -17.23 8.15
CA ALA A 5 3.70 -17.09 9.29
C ALA A 5 3.37 -15.62 9.57
N ALA A 6 4.37 -14.75 9.49
CA ALA A 6 4.16 -13.32 9.68
C ALA A 6 3.27 -12.73 8.59
N LEU A 7 3.45 -13.17 7.33
CA LEU A 7 2.60 -12.73 6.23
C LEU A 7 1.14 -13.14 6.44
N ALA A 8 0.92 -14.37 6.92
CA ALA A 8 -0.42 -14.85 7.19
C ALA A 8 -1.12 -14.09 8.32
N ALA A 9 -0.34 -13.47 9.21
CA ALA A 9 -0.88 -12.72 10.35
C ALA A 9 -1.15 -11.26 10.06
N LEU A 10 -0.83 -10.77 8.84
CA LEU A 10 -1.07 -9.37 8.48
C LEU A 10 -2.57 -9.07 8.42
N PRO A 11 -2.97 -7.82 8.72
CA PRO A 11 -4.38 -7.42 8.62
C PRO A 11 -4.83 -7.19 7.18
N PHE A 12 -3.99 -7.49 6.21
CA PHE A 12 -4.28 -7.34 4.78
C PHE A 12 -3.62 -8.46 4.00
N THR A 13 -4.05 -8.62 2.76
CA THR A 13 -3.42 -9.50 1.79
C THR A 13 -2.77 -8.67 0.70
N VAL A 14 -1.75 -9.20 0.05
CA VAL A 14 -1.08 -8.53 -1.05
C VAL A 14 -0.44 -9.60 -1.95
N GLU A 15 -0.44 -9.35 -3.24
CA GLU A 15 0.24 -10.21 -4.20
C GLU A 15 1.65 -9.66 -4.44
N LEU A 16 2.66 -10.46 -4.07
CA LEU A 16 4.06 -10.07 -4.24
C LEU A 16 4.64 -10.78 -5.45
N PRO A 17 5.08 -10.03 -6.47
CA PRO A 17 5.80 -10.65 -7.59
C PRO A 17 7.11 -11.28 -7.12
N GLN A 18 7.64 -12.20 -7.92
CA GLN A 18 8.91 -12.84 -7.62
C GLN A 18 10.01 -11.79 -7.42
N GLY A 19 10.84 -11.98 -6.41
CA GLY A 19 11.92 -11.06 -6.09
C GLY A 19 11.55 -9.93 -5.15
N PHE A 20 10.27 -9.81 -4.81
CA PHE A 20 9.80 -8.78 -3.86
C PHE A 20 9.70 -9.36 -2.47
N GLU A 21 9.91 -8.49 -1.49
CA GLU A 21 9.74 -8.83 -0.09
C GLU A 21 9.00 -7.71 0.63
N ILE A 22 8.39 -8.05 1.76
CA ILE A 22 7.77 -7.05 2.62
C ILE A 22 8.55 -7.03 3.93
N THR A 23 8.87 -5.81 4.40
CA THR A 23 9.59 -5.62 5.65
C THR A 23 8.75 -4.74 6.58
N THR A 24 8.92 -4.94 7.88
CA THR A 24 8.26 -4.11 8.89
C THR A 24 9.23 -3.03 9.30
N GLY A 25 8.77 -1.77 9.23
CA GLY A 25 9.53 -0.65 9.75
C GLY A 25 9.42 -0.59 11.27
N ARG A 26 10.06 0.42 11.87
CA ARG A 26 10.00 0.63 13.31
C ARG A 26 8.55 0.92 13.70
N PRO A 27 7.94 0.11 14.57
CA PRO A 27 6.56 0.37 14.97
C PRO A 27 6.48 1.57 15.91
N GLY A 28 5.45 2.38 15.72
CA GLY A 28 5.09 3.40 16.68
C GLY A 28 4.01 2.89 17.62
N PRO A 29 3.61 3.69 18.60
CA PRO A 29 2.52 3.28 19.50
C PRO A 29 1.22 3.17 18.72
N GLY A 30 0.71 1.94 18.64
CA GLY A 30 -0.57 1.66 18.01
C GLY A 30 -0.57 1.58 16.49
N PHE A 31 0.59 1.67 15.84
CA PHE A 31 0.63 1.56 14.37
C PHE A 31 1.88 0.83 13.90
N ARG A 32 1.82 0.36 12.65
CA ARG A 32 2.95 -0.27 11.96
C ARG A 32 3.05 0.25 10.54
N ILE A 33 4.29 0.32 10.04
CA ILE A 33 4.59 0.68 8.65
C ILE A 33 5.26 -0.52 7.98
N TYR A 34 4.76 -0.89 6.81
CA TYR A 34 5.34 -1.96 6.01
C TYR A 34 5.89 -1.38 4.72
N THR A 35 6.99 -1.94 4.25
CA THR A 35 7.60 -1.55 2.98
C THR A 35 7.69 -2.77 2.08
N ILE A 36 7.17 -2.64 0.86
CA ILE A 36 7.31 -3.66 -0.17
C ILE A 36 8.43 -3.20 -1.09
N ARG A 37 9.43 -4.07 -1.23
CA ARG A 37 10.67 -3.69 -1.89
C ARG A 37 11.24 -4.83 -2.73
N ARG A 38 12.08 -4.46 -3.69
CA ARG A 38 12.91 -5.39 -4.45
C ARG A 38 14.36 -4.92 -4.29
N GLY A 39 15.19 -5.72 -3.60
CA GLY A 39 16.53 -5.29 -3.25
C GLY A 39 16.50 -4.02 -2.38
N ALA A 40 17.22 -3.00 -2.79
CA ALA A 40 17.28 -1.72 -2.07
C ALA A 40 16.19 -0.74 -2.47
N GLN A 41 15.38 -1.07 -3.50
CA GLN A 41 14.36 -0.17 -4.02
C GLN A 41 13.02 -0.42 -3.36
N SER A 42 12.46 0.61 -2.73
CA SER A 42 11.10 0.55 -2.17
C SER A 42 10.08 0.88 -3.26
N PHE A 43 8.99 0.11 -3.31
CA PHE A 43 7.94 0.26 -4.31
C PHE A 43 6.63 0.75 -3.72
N VAL A 44 6.23 0.20 -2.58
CA VAL A 44 4.94 0.47 -1.96
C VAL A 44 5.11 0.55 -0.45
N MET A 45 4.43 1.51 0.17
CA MET A 45 4.37 1.65 1.62
C MET A 45 2.96 1.37 2.09
N ILE A 46 2.84 0.75 3.26
CA ILE A 46 1.54 0.44 3.86
C ILE A 46 1.58 0.85 5.33
N TYR A 47 0.64 1.70 5.72
CA TYR A 47 0.41 2.08 7.11
C TYR A 47 -0.79 1.30 7.64
N ALA A 48 -0.69 0.77 8.84
CA ALA A 48 -1.80 0.12 9.52
C ALA A 48 -1.90 0.68 10.94
N GLY A 49 -2.96 1.41 11.24
CA GLY A 49 -3.10 2.05 12.54
C GLY A 49 -4.42 2.80 12.69
N PRO A 50 -4.56 3.62 13.74
CA PRO A 50 -5.83 4.28 14.04
C PRO A 50 -6.15 5.45 13.12
N THR A 51 -5.14 6.17 12.62
CA THR A 51 -5.34 7.37 11.80
C THR A 51 -4.19 7.53 10.83
N SER A 52 -4.49 7.47 9.54
CA SER A 52 -3.50 7.66 8.49
C SER A 52 -3.40 9.13 8.07
N GLN A 53 -2.45 9.42 7.21
CA GLN A 53 -2.29 10.75 6.61
C GLN A 53 -2.91 10.82 5.21
N PHE A 54 -3.81 9.90 4.89
CA PHE A 54 -4.49 9.88 3.60
C PHE A 54 -5.35 11.15 3.41
N PRO A 55 -5.34 11.81 2.22
CA PRO A 55 -4.48 11.51 1.08
C PRO A 55 -3.15 12.27 1.15
N ILE A 56 -2.08 11.66 0.69
CA ILE A 56 -0.79 12.33 0.55
C ILE A 56 -0.53 12.80 -0.88
N TYR A 57 -1.18 12.18 -1.86
CA TYR A 57 -1.07 12.59 -3.26
C TYR A 57 -2.27 13.40 -3.68
N SER A 58 -2.06 14.26 -4.68
CA SER A 58 -3.14 14.99 -5.34
C SER A 58 -3.68 14.16 -6.50
N GLY A 59 -4.98 14.23 -6.73
CA GLY A 59 -5.60 13.51 -7.83
C GLY A 59 -7.09 13.36 -7.62
N GLN A 60 -7.73 12.62 -8.51
CA GLN A 60 -9.15 12.34 -8.42
C GLN A 60 -9.40 11.26 -7.37
N MET A 61 -10.28 11.56 -6.43
CA MET A 61 -10.66 10.60 -5.39
C MET A 61 -11.85 9.78 -5.87
N VAL A 62 -11.73 8.46 -5.82
CA VAL A 62 -12.81 7.55 -6.17
C VAL A 62 -12.99 6.53 -5.05
N GLU A 63 -14.21 6.04 -4.87
CA GLU A 63 -14.51 5.04 -3.86
C GLU A 63 -15.25 3.87 -4.51
N ALA A 64 -14.80 2.66 -4.21
CA ALA A 64 -15.42 1.44 -4.71
C ALA A 64 -15.12 0.29 -3.75
N ALA A 65 -16.15 -0.50 -3.43
CA ALA A 65 -16.01 -1.71 -2.61
C ALA A 65 -15.29 -1.47 -1.27
N GLY A 66 -15.59 -0.35 -0.62
CA GLY A 66 -14.99 -0.01 0.68
C GLY A 66 -13.57 0.50 0.62
N ARG A 67 -13.05 0.75 -0.57
CA ARG A 67 -11.72 1.29 -0.77
C ARG A 67 -11.79 2.66 -1.42
N THR A 68 -11.14 3.66 -0.83
CA THR A 68 -11.00 4.99 -1.40
C THR A 68 -9.63 5.07 -2.08
N SER A 69 -9.58 5.56 -3.30
CA SER A 69 -8.34 5.61 -4.08
C SER A 69 -8.12 6.98 -4.68
N ILE A 70 -6.86 7.34 -4.85
CA ILE A 70 -6.45 8.56 -5.55
C ILE A 70 -5.92 8.17 -6.91
N LEU A 71 -6.52 8.70 -7.96
CA LEU A 71 -6.09 8.49 -9.35
C LEU A 71 -5.27 9.66 -9.80
N SER A 72 -4.10 9.38 -10.35
CA SER A 72 -3.18 10.38 -10.87
C SER A 72 -2.96 10.16 -12.35
N MET A 73 -2.82 11.26 -13.10
CA MET A 73 -2.49 11.19 -14.52
C MET A 73 -0.98 11.32 -14.70
N THR A 74 -0.39 10.38 -15.39
CA THR A 74 1.03 10.41 -15.73
C THR A 74 1.21 9.86 -17.14
N ASP A 75 1.85 10.63 -17.99
CA ASP A 75 2.10 10.25 -19.40
C ASP A 75 0.81 9.82 -20.12
N GLY A 76 -0.28 10.53 -19.84
CA GLY A 76 -1.57 10.24 -20.45
C GLY A 76 -2.31 9.05 -19.85
N LEU A 77 -1.74 8.38 -18.85
CA LEU A 77 -2.36 7.23 -18.17
C LEU A 77 -2.89 7.64 -16.81
N ARG A 78 -4.11 7.20 -16.51
CA ARG A 78 -4.71 7.37 -15.20
C ARG A 78 -4.40 6.12 -14.36
N GLN A 79 -3.73 6.31 -13.24
CA GLN A 79 -3.30 5.21 -12.38
C GLN A 79 -3.66 5.50 -10.93
N ALA A 80 -4.08 4.47 -10.21
CA ALA A 80 -4.34 4.57 -8.78
C ALA A 80 -3.01 4.48 -8.03
N VAL A 81 -2.62 5.56 -7.38
CA VAL A 81 -1.33 5.66 -6.70
C VAL A 81 -1.44 5.56 -5.20
N GLU A 82 -2.66 5.60 -4.67
CA GLU A 82 -2.88 5.62 -3.23
C GLU A 82 -4.25 5.02 -2.93
N HIS A 83 -4.35 4.27 -1.82
CA HIS A 83 -5.59 3.64 -1.40
C HIS A 83 -5.77 3.76 0.11
N LEU A 84 -7.01 3.82 0.55
CA LEU A 84 -7.37 3.80 1.95
C LEU A 84 -8.50 2.80 2.19
N PHE A 85 -8.29 1.90 3.15
CA PHE A 85 -9.34 1.06 3.70
C PHE A 85 -9.66 1.56 5.10
N GLN A 86 -10.94 1.79 5.39
CA GLN A 86 -11.41 2.15 6.72
C GLN A 86 -12.17 0.97 7.31
N ARG A 87 -11.85 0.62 8.55
CA ARG A 87 -12.38 -0.56 9.21
C ARG A 87 -13.04 -0.18 10.53
N THR A 88 -13.93 -1.06 11.00
CA THR A 88 -14.59 -0.87 12.31
C THR A 88 -13.79 -1.46 13.46
N ARG A 89 -12.76 -2.25 13.16
CA ARG A 89 -11.88 -2.89 14.16
C ARG A 89 -10.44 -2.49 13.91
N SER A 90 -9.59 -2.71 14.90
CA SER A 90 -8.16 -2.40 14.81
C SER A 90 -7.43 -3.35 13.85
N PRO A 91 -6.50 -2.86 13.02
CA PRO A 91 -6.22 -1.44 12.78
C PRO A 91 -7.37 -0.80 12.01
N ARG A 92 -7.75 0.42 12.40
CA ARG A 92 -8.91 1.10 11.83
C ARG A 92 -8.68 1.59 10.40
N GLU A 93 -7.45 1.96 10.09
CA GLU A 93 -7.12 2.43 8.76
C GLU A 93 -5.91 1.69 8.21
N ILE A 94 -6.03 1.28 6.95
CA ILE A 94 -4.92 0.71 6.20
C ILE A 94 -4.73 1.61 4.99
N HIS A 95 -3.58 2.27 4.92
CA HIS A 95 -3.25 3.28 3.92
C HIS A 95 -2.08 2.79 3.10
N ILE A 96 -2.28 2.71 1.78
CA ILE A 96 -1.29 2.18 0.84
C ILE A 96 -0.92 3.28 -0.13
N TRP A 97 0.37 3.47 -0.40
CA TRP A 97 0.80 4.41 -1.43
C TRP A 97 2.04 3.91 -2.14
N THR A 98 2.14 4.27 -3.43
CA THR A 98 3.30 3.93 -4.24
C THR A 98 4.41 4.95 -4.05
N MET A 99 5.65 4.51 -4.22
CA MET A 99 6.78 5.42 -4.25
C MET A 99 6.83 6.13 -5.61
N SER A 100 7.60 7.22 -5.69
CA SER A 100 7.77 7.97 -6.94
C SER A 100 8.76 7.23 -7.84
N LEU A 101 8.23 6.42 -8.74
CA LEU A 101 9.00 5.58 -9.65
C LEU A 101 8.61 5.89 -11.09
N ASP A 102 9.42 5.42 -12.03
CA ASP A 102 9.21 5.63 -13.46
C ASP A 102 9.04 4.33 -14.21
N GLY A 103 8.36 4.40 -15.36
CA GLY A 103 8.29 3.32 -16.33
C GLY A 103 7.74 2.02 -15.77
N ALA A 104 8.44 0.91 -16.02
CA ALA A 104 8.02 -0.42 -15.60
C ALA A 104 7.93 -0.55 -14.08
N ASP A 105 8.81 0.13 -13.34
CA ASP A 105 8.78 0.09 -11.89
C ASP A 105 7.54 0.76 -11.35
N ARG A 106 7.11 1.87 -11.94
CA ARG A 106 5.85 2.50 -11.56
C ARG A 106 4.66 1.57 -11.81
N ALA A 107 4.61 0.94 -12.99
CA ALA A 107 3.54 0.02 -13.32
C ALA A 107 3.48 -1.14 -12.32
N THR A 108 4.62 -1.68 -11.95
CA THR A 108 4.71 -2.75 -10.96
C THR A 108 4.22 -2.28 -9.60
N ALA A 109 4.63 -1.09 -9.16
CA ALA A 109 4.19 -0.53 -7.88
C ALA A 109 2.67 -0.34 -7.85
N VAL A 110 2.09 0.16 -8.93
CA VAL A 110 0.64 0.34 -9.03
C VAL A 110 -0.08 -1.00 -8.94
N GLU A 111 0.41 -2.04 -9.61
CA GLU A 111 -0.18 -3.37 -9.55
C GLU A 111 -0.13 -3.95 -8.13
N ILE A 112 1.01 -3.83 -7.47
CA ILE A 112 1.17 -4.32 -6.10
C ILE A 112 0.20 -3.60 -5.16
N ALA A 113 0.14 -2.28 -5.25
CA ALA A 113 -0.74 -1.49 -4.39
C ALA A 113 -2.20 -1.85 -4.61
N GLN A 114 -2.61 -2.09 -5.85
CA GLN A 114 -3.98 -2.48 -6.16
C GLN A 114 -4.33 -3.89 -5.67
N SER A 115 -3.35 -4.75 -5.50
CA SER A 115 -3.58 -6.12 -5.04
C SER A 115 -3.83 -6.21 -3.53
N VAL A 116 -3.58 -5.13 -2.78
CA VAL A 116 -3.81 -5.11 -1.34
C VAL A 116 -5.31 -5.13 -1.06
N ASP A 117 -5.71 -6.01 -0.16
CA ASP A 117 -7.10 -6.08 0.30
C ASP A 117 -7.09 -6.31 1.80
N VAL A 118 -8.18 -5.97 2.48
CA VAL A 118 -8.29 -6.17 3.93
C VAL A 118 -8.72 -7.60 4.23
N ARG A 119 -8.28 -8.11 5.38
CA ARG A 119 -8.71 -9.41 5.88
C ARG A 119 -9.96 -9.29 6.74
#